data_978b358a30360127595b7f986e79d198
#
_entry.id   978b358a30360127595b7f986e79d198
#
_cell.length_a   1.000
_cell.length_b   1.000
_cell.length_c   1.000
_cell.angle_alpha   90.00
_cell.angle_beta   90.00
_cell.angle_gamma   90.00
#
_symmetry.space_group_name_H-M   'P 1'
#
loop_
_entity.id
_entity.type
_entity.pdbx_description
1 polymer ?
#
loop_
_entity_poly.entity_id
_entity_poly.type
_entity_poly.pdbx_seq_one_letter_code
_entity_poly.pdbx_strand_id
1 'polypeptide(L)'
;MRHDNQTICLFLTIYILFCIFSVFTGPSICEGEAAGKAASHQVNPYENADLTIRIISSANNTFGYDILLQGRPFVHQPSIPALPGNEGFKTRERAQLVAELVVKKIRGGEVPPTVSVEELNSMGVLK
;
A
#
# COMPACT_ATOMS: atom_id res chain seq x y z
N MET A 1 12.69 -20.10 75.93
CA MET A 1 12.87 -19.23 74.79
C MET A 1 13.16 -20.05 73.54
N ARG A 2 12.15 -20.67 72.95
CA ARG A 2 12.32 -21.55 71.79
C ARG A 2 11.08 -21.54 70.87
N HIS A 3 10.41 -20.40 70.82
CA HIS A 3 9.17 -20.29 70.05
C HIS A 3 9.23 -19.31 68.87
N ASP A 4 10.29 -18.55 68.69
CA ASP A 4 10.26 -17.45 67.74
C ASP A 4 10.74 -17.82 66.33
N ASN A 5 11.50 -18.91 66.17
CA ASN A 5 12.02 -19.29 64.85
C ASN A 5 11.00 -19.93 63.91
N GLN A 6 9.99 -20.63 64.46
CA GLN A 6 8.95 -21.26 63.63
C GLN A 6 7.99 -20.21 63.09
N THR A 7 7.67 -19.22 63.89
CA THR A 7 6.75 -18.14 63.47
C THR A 7 7.37 -17.27 62.39
N ILE A 8 8.67 -16.96 62.53
CA ILE A 8 9.40 -16.18 61.54
C ILE A 8 9.54 -16.92 60.20
N CYS A 9 9.80 -18.25 60.22
CA CYS A 9 9.83 -19.07 59.01
C CYS A 9 8.48 -19.11 58.31
N LEU A 10 7.39 -19.19 59.07
CA LEU A 10 6.03 -19.23 58.48
C LEU A 10 5.68 -17.91 57.79
N PHE A 11 6.03 -16.77 58.40
CA PHE A 11 5.81 -15.46 57.78
C PHE A 11 6.69 -15.25 56.57
N LEU A 12 7.93 -15.70 56.58
CA LEU A 12 8.84 -15.61 55.44
C LEU A 12 8.34 -16.46 54.25
N THR A 13 7.86 -17.67 54.51
CA THR A 13 7.31 -18.53 53.41
C THR A 13 6.04 -17.97 52.84
N ILE A 14 5.15 -17.40 53.64
CA ILE A 14 3.91 -16.74 53.15
C ILE A 14 4.26 -15.49 52.37
N TYR A 15 5.25 -14.72 52.79
CA TYR A 15 5.67 -13.52 52.08
C TYR A 15 6.30 -13.83 50.72
N ILE A 16 7.11 -14.89 50.62
CA ILE A 16 7.72 -15.37 49.39
C ILE A 16 6.64 -15.89 48.42
N LEU A 17 5.65 -16.65 48.94
CA LEU A 17 4.52 -17.12 48.11
C LEU A 17 3.67 -15.97 47.61
N PHE A 18 3.47 -14.91 48.39
CA PHE A 18 2.72 -13.75 48.01
C PHE A 18 3.45 -12.90 46.96
N CYS A 19 4.79 -12.78 47.07
CA CYS A 19 5.62 -12.09 46.08
C CYS A 19 5.64 -12.81 44.73
N ILE A 20 5.64 -14.15 44.71
CA ILE A 20 5.63 -14.95 43.48
C ILE A 20 4.27 -14.82 42.77
N PHE A 21 3.16 -14.67 43.52
CA PHE A 21 1.84 -14.50 42.93
C PHE A 21 1.56 -13.10 42.40
N SER A 22 2.30 -12.06 42.90
CA SER A 22 2.15 -10.66 42.44
C SER A 22 2.79 -10.38 41.11
N VAL A 23 3.67 -11.22 40.59
CA VAL A 23 4.37 -11.00 39.31
C VAL A 23 3.55 -11.49 38.10
N PHE A 24 2.44 -12.23 38.32
CA PHE A 24 1.69 -12.83 37.23
C PHE A 24 0.35 -12.14 36.89
N THR A 25 0.02 -11.01 37.54
CA THR A 25 -1.06 -10.15 37.09
C THR A 25 -0.51 -8.96 36.33
N GLY A 26 0.22 -9.22 35.23
CA GLY A 26 0.41 -8.24 34.20
C GLY A 26 -0.97 -7.89 33.61
N PRO A 27 -1.30 -6.61 33.44
CA PRO A 27 -2.49 -6.25 32.69
C PRO A 27 -2.33 -6.86 31.30
N SER A 28 -3.25 -7.73 30.92
CA SER A 28 -3.49 -8.05 29.52
C SER A 28 -3.87 -6.72 28.86
N ILE A 29 -2.87 -6.00 28.39
CA ILE A 29 -3.09 -4.97 27.42
C ILE A 29 -3.61 -5.73 26.20
N CYS A 30 -4.92 -5.70 26.02
CA CYS A 30 -5.52 -5.96 24.74
C CYS A 30 -4.98 -4.88 23.83
N GLU A 31 -3.80 -5.13 23.26
CA GLU A 31 -3.30 -4.39 22.11
C GLU A 31 -4.28 -4.68 21.00
N GLY A 32 -5.34 -3.88 20.97
CA GLY A 32 -6.05 -3.62 19.74
C GLY A 32 -4.98 -3.11 18.79
N GLU A 33 -4.52 -4.00 17.94
CA GLU A 33 -3.70 -3.70 16.78
C GLU A 33 -4.52 -2.78 15.86
N ALA A 34 -4.65 -1.54 16.28
CA ALA A 34 -4.77 -0.49 15.33
C ALA A 34 -3.44 -0.56 14.57
N ALA A 35 -3.47 -1.25 13.43
CA ALA A 35 -2.47 -1.09 12.41
C ALA A 35 -2.40 0.40 12.07
N GLY A 36 -1.79 1.15 12.93
CA GLY A 36 -1.20 2.43 12.62
C GLY A 36 -0.19 2.10 11.55
N LYS A 37 -0.64 2.21 10.29
CA LYS A 37 0.23 2.33 9.13
C LYS A 37 1.21 3.44 9.51
N ALA A 38 2.33 3.04 10.11
CA ALA A 38 3.48 3.89 10.24
C ALA A 38 3.74 4.35 8.82
N ALA A 39 3.39 5.58 8.54
CA ALA A 39 3.80 6.26 7.34
C ALA A 39 5.33 6.32 7.42
N SER A 40 5.97 5.22 7.02
CA SER A 40 7.35 5.30 6.61
C SER A 40 7.33 6.37 5.52
N HIS A 41 8.03 7.45 5.76
CA HIS A 41 8.26 8.48 4.77
C HIS A 41 9.15 7.85 3.69
N GLN A 42 8.56 6.93 2.91
CA GLN A 42 9.20 6.38 1.73
C GLN A 42 9.29 7.54 0.74
N VAL A 43 10.48 8.07 0.61
CA VAL A 43 10.80 9.02 -0.45
C VAL A 43 10.40 8.32 -1.76
N ASN A 44 9.35 8.84 -2.38
CA ASN A 44 8.89 8.31 -3.67
C ASN A 44 9.92 8.69 -4.75
N PRO A 45 10.66 7.74 -5.32
CA PRO A 45 11.70 8.04 -6.31
C PRO A 45 11.14 8.59 -7.62
N TYR A 46 9.82 8.49 -7.83
CA TYR A 46 9.16 8.91 -9.07
C TYR A 46 8.48 10.28 -8.98
N GLU A 47 8.46 10.91 -7.81
CA GLU A 47 7.78 12.21 -7.61
C GLU A 47 8.27 13.27 -8.59
N ASN A 48 9.59 13.38 -8.77
CA ASN A 48 10.24 14.33 -9.68
C ASN A 48 10.89 13.65 -10.89
N ALA A 49 10.50 12.40 -11.19
CA ALA A 49 11.07 11.66 -12.31
C ALA A 49 10.65 12.26 -13.66
N ASP A 50 11.56 12.19 -14.64
CA ASP A 50 11.25 12.53 -16.03
C ASP A 50 10.40 11.41 -16.64
N LEU A 51 9.08 11.65 -16.65
CA LEU A 51 8.07 10.77 -17.21
C LEU A 51 7.47 11.39 -18.46
N THR A 52 7.65 10.73 -19.61
CA THR A 52 7.13 11.16 -20.91
C THR A 52 6.05 10.21 -21.38
N ILE A 53 4.93 10.75 -21.89
CA ILE A 53 3.84 9.97 -22.48
C ILE A 53 4.06 9.90 -24.00
N ARG A 54 3.91 8.69 -24.55
CA ARG A 54 3.91 8.44 -25.98
C ARG A 54 2.67 7.67 -26.38
N ILE A 55 1.83 8.24 -27.25
CA ILE A 55 0.65 7.54 -27.78
C ILE A 55 1.10 6.61 -28.90
N ILE A 56 0.66 5.37 -28.82
CA ILE A 56 0.98 4.29 -29.78
C ILE A 56 -0.30 3.83 -30.49
N SER A 57 -0.12 3.31 -31.70
CA SER A 57 -1.21 2.63 -32.41
C SER A 57 -1.40 1.22 -31.84
N SER A 58 -2.65 0.78 -31.75
CA SER A 58 -3.03 -0.53 -31.25
C SER A 58 -3.90 -1.28 -32.27
N ALA A 59 -4.35 -2.47 -31.90
CA ALA A 59 -5.21 -3.31 -32.73
C ALA A 59 -6.48 -2.57 -33.16
N ASN A 60 -7.06 -2.95 -34.29
CA ASN A 60 -8.33 -2.45 -34.81
C ASN A 60 -8.41 -0.92 -34.97
N ASN A 61 -7.31 -0.30 -35.37
CA ASN A 61 -7.19 1.15 -35.53
C ASN A 61 -7.52 1.95 -34.25
N THR A 62 -7.15 1.40 -33.10
CA THR A 62 -7.27 2.01 -31.79
C THR A 62 -5.93 2.57 -31.31
N PHE A 63 -5.89 3.16 -30.13
CA PHE A 63 -4.71 3.79 -29.55
C PHE A 63 -4.42 3.25 -28.15
N GLY A 64 -3.16 3.05 -27.88
CA GLY A 64 -2.62 2.78 -26.57
C GLY A 64 -1.65 3.86 -26.14
N TYR A 65 -0.92 3.61 -25.05
CA TYR A 65 0.11 4.55 -24.58
C TYR A 65 1.30 3.81 -23.99
N ASP A 66 2.46 4.46 -24.11
CA ASP A 66 3.67 4.15 -23.36
C ASP A 66 3.98 5.29 -22.41
N ILE A 67 4.47 4.94 -21.23
CA ILE A 67 5.10 5.89 -20.32
C ILE A 67 6.59 5.57 -20.30
N LEU A 68 7.39 6.57 -20.63
CA LEU A 68 8.83 6.47 -20.64
C LEU A 68 9.39 7.10 -19.37
N LEU A 69 10.28 6.41 -18.69
CA LEU A 69 11.08 6.95 -17.60
C LEU A 69 12.49 7.23 -18.13
N GLN A 70 12.89 8.50 -18.13
CA GLN A 70 14.19 8.92 -18.67
C GLN A 70 14.43 8.39 -20.10
N GLY A 71 13.39 8.43 -20.94
CA GLY A 71 13.42 7.96 -22.32
C GLY A 71 13.34 6.44 -22.52
N ARG A 72 13.28 5.66 -21.45
CA ARG A 72 13.14 4.20 -21.52
C ARG A 72 11.70 3.77 -21.24
N PRO A 73 11.15 2.77 -21.95
CA PRO A 73 9.81 2.25 -21.69
C PRO A 73 9.69 1.75 -20.25
N PHE A 74 8.75 2.32 -19.52
CA PHE A 74 8.44 1.96 -18.12
C PHE A 74 7.06 1.29 -18.01
N VAL A 75 6.06 1.84 -18.71
CA VAL A 75 4.74 1.23 -18.86
C VAL A 75 4.44 1.11 -20.35
N HIS A 76 3.99 -0.07 -20.80
CA HIS A 76 3.52 -0.32 -22.16
C HIS A 76 2.08 -0.82 -22.08
N GLN A 77 1.13 0.01 -22.53
CA GLN A 77 -0.31 -0.29 -22.43
C GLN A 77 -1.00 -0.12 -23.79
N PRO A 78 -1.02 -1.17 -24.60
CA PRO A 78 -1.67 -1.11 -25.92
C PRO A 78 -3.20 -1.25 -25.86
N SER A 79 -3.75 -1.87 -24.81
CA SER A 79 -5.20 -2.09 -24.63
C SER A 79 -5.77 -1.25 -23.50
N ILE A 80 -7.10 -1.13 -23.43
CA ILE A 80 -7.77 -0.45 -22.32
C ILE A 80 -7.54 -1.26 -21.04
N PRO A 81 -6.94 -0.67 -19.99
CA PRO A 81 -6.74 -1.37 -18.73
C PRO A 81 -8.09 -1.74 -18.08
N ALA A 82 -8.08 -2.81 -17.28
CA ALA A 82 -9.25 -3.32 -16.57
C ALA A 82 -10.42 -3.83 -17.45
N LEU A 83 -10.32 -3.80 -18.76
CA LEU A 83 -11.28 -4.41 -19.67
C LEU A 83 -10.71 -5.66 -20.35
N PRO A 84 -11.53 -6.69 -20.58
CA PRO A 84 -11.11 -7.86 -21.36
C PRO A 84 -10.97 -7.49 -22.83
N GLY A 85 -10.00 -8.13 -23.51
CA GLY A 85 -9.77 -7.94 -24.95
C GLY A 85 -8.47 -7.20 -25.25
N ASN A 86 -8.21 -6.98 -26.53
CA ASN A 86 -6.99 -6.36 -27.04
C ASN A 86 -7.24 -4.99 -27.67
N GLU A 87 -8.44 -4.44 -27.50
CA GLU A 87 -8.77 -3.14 -28.08
C GLU A 87 -8.19 -2.02 -27.21
N GLY A 88 -7.60 -1.05 -27.90
CA GLY A 88 -7.17 0.20 -27.29
C GLY A 88 -8.27 1.25 -27.25
N PHE A 89 -7.91 2.47 -26.93
CA PHE A 89 -8.83 3.60 -26.90
C PHE A 89 -9.24 4.03 -28.32
N LYS A 90 -10.48 4.48 -28.48
CA LYS A 90 -11.00 4.89 -29.80
C LYS A 90 -10.32 6.14 -30.36
N THR A 91 -9.80 6.99 -29.49
CA THR A 91 -9.12 8.23 -29.90
C THR A 91 -7.83 8.42 -29.12
N ARG A 92 -6.91 9.22 -29.70
CA ARG A 92 -5.63 9.58 -29.07
C ARG A 92 -5.83 10.34 -27.78
N GLU A 93 -6.82 11.22 -27.75
CA GLU A 93 -7.14 12.06 -26.59
C GLU A 93 -7.56 11.20 -25.39
N ARG A 94 -8.34 10.15 -25.62
CA ARG A 94 -8.73 9.22 -24.56
C ARG A 94 -7.55 8.43 -24.01
N ALA A 95 -6.67 7.95 -24.90
CA ALA A 95 -5.43 7.29 -24.47
C ALA A 95 -4.54 8.26 -23.66
N GLN A 96 -4.44 9.52 -24.10
CA GLN A 96 -3.67 10.56 -23.41
C GLN A 96 -4.21 10.82 -21.99
N LEU A 97 -5.53 11.00 -21.83
CA LEU A 97 -6.14 11.24 -20.51
C LEU A 97 -5.83 10.13 -19.52
N VAL A 98 -5.91 8.87 -19.96
CA VAL A 98 -5.61 7.73 -19.09
C VAL A 98 -4.12 7.65 -18.78
N ALA A 99 -3.26 7.92 -19.76
CA ALA A 99 -1.81 7.97 -19.55
C ALA A 99 -1.42 9.05 -18.51
N GLU A 100 -2.08 10.21 -18.55
CA GLU A 100 -1.87 11.29 -17.55
C GLU A 100 -2.30 10.86 -16.14
N LEU A 101 -3.43 10.14 -16.00
CA LEU A 101 -3.84 9.55 -14.74
C LEU A 101 -2.78 8.59 -14.22
N VAL A 102 -2.25 7.73 -15.08
CA VAL A 102 -1.22 6.75 -14.72
C VAL A 102 0.08 7.44 -14.29
N VAL A 103 0.51 8.48 -15.00
CA VAL A 103 1.67 9.31 -14.59
C VAL A 103 1.45 9.93 -13.22
N LYS A 104 0.25 10.46 -12.95
CA LYS A 104 -0.11 11.02 -11.64
C LYS A 104 -0.01 9.96 -10.53
N LYS A 105 -0.48 8.74 -10.79
CA LYS A 105 -0.40 7.63 -9.84
C LYS A 105 1.06 7.23 -9.56
N ILE A 106 1.88 7.10 -10.60
CA ILE A 106 3.32 6.82 -10.46
C ILE A 106 4.00 7.89 -9.62
N ARG A 107 3.74 9.17 -9.89
CA ARG A 107 4.27 10.29 -9.08
C ARG A 107 3.72 10.30 -7.66
N GLY A 108 2.55 9.71 -7.42
CA GLY A 108 1.98 9.49 -6.10
C GLY A 108 2.55 8.28 -5.36
N GLY A 109 3.46 7.51 -5.99
CA GLY A 109 4.07 6.31 -5.40
C GLY A 109 3.30 5.02 -5.66
N GLU A 110 2.26 5.04 -6.50
CA GLU A 110 1.55 3.82 -6.89
C GLU A 110 2.32 3.14 -8.04
N VAL A 111 3.14 2.15 -7.69
CA VAL A 111 3.93 1.36 -8.65
C VAL A 111 3.85 -0.12 -8.26
N PRO A 112 3.33 -0.98 -9.14
CA PRO A 112 2.74 -0.69 -10.46
C PRO A 112 1.44 0.13 -10.38
N PRO A 113 1.21 1.06 -11.33
CA PRO A 113 -0.01 1.85 -11.36
C PRO A 113 -1.20 0.98 -11.77
N THR A 114 -2.31 1.11 -11.07
CA THR A 114 -3.56 0.40 -11.39
C THR A 114 -4.61 1.39 -11.88
N VAL A 115 -5.44 0.98 -12.83
CA VAL A 115 -6.56 1.79 -13.33
C VAL A 115 -7.82 0.95 -13.24
N SER A 116 -8.84 1.47 -12.57
CA SER A 116 -10.12 0.78 -12.41
C SER A 116 -11.13 1.17 -13.50
N VAL A 117 -12.15 0.33 -13.67
CA VAL A 117 -13.25 0.61 -14.62
C VAL A 117 -14.01 1.87 -14.20
N GLU A 118 -14.15 2.09 -12.89
CA GLU A 118 -14.83 3.27 -12.33
C GLU A 118 -14.09 4.56 -12.68
N GLU A 119 -12.77 4.55 -12.61
CA GLU A 119 -11.93 5.68 -13.02
C GLU A 119 -12.10 5.97 -14.52
N LEU A 120 -12.05 4.95 -15.36
CA LEU A 120 -12.26 5.08 -16.80
C LEU A 120 -13.65 5.63 -17.13
N ASN A 121 -14.69 5.18 -16.44
CA ASN A 121 -16.06 5.67 -16.60
C ASN A 121 -16.18 7.14 -16.16
N SER A 122 -15.59 7.51 -15.03
CA SER A 122 -15.62 8.88 -14.53
C SER A 122 -14.95 9.88 -15.49
N MET A 123 -13.92 9.42 -16.20
CA MET A 123 -13.22 10.19 -17.22
C MET A 123 -13.94 10.20 -18.59
N GLY A 124 -15.00 9.42 -18.74
CA GLY A 124 -15.78 9.33 -20.00
C GLY A 124 -15.04 8.68 -21.16
N VAL A 125 -13.97 7.93 -20.89
CA VAL A 125 -13.11 7.34 -21.94
C VAL A 125 -13.67 6.04 -22.52
N LEU A 126 -14.66 5.44 -21.86
CA LEU A 126 -15.32 4.19 -22.29
C LEU A 126 -16.58 4.39 -23.16
N LYS A 127 -17.05 5.62 -23.33
CA LYS A 127 -18.27 5.94 -24.12
C LYS A 127 -18.00 6.09 -25.60
#